data_f649bd77cd05ef9d17d1ff0353a43227
#
_entry.id   f649bd77cd05ef9d17d1ff0353a43227
#
_cell.length_a   1.000
_cell.length_b   1.000
_cell.length_c   1.000
_cell.angle_alpha   90.00
_cell.angle_beta   90.00
_cell.angle_gamma   90.00
#
_symmetry.space_group_name_H-M   'P 1'
#
loop_
_entity.id
_entity.type
_entity.pdbx_description
1 polymer ?
#
loop_
_entity_poly.entity_id
_entity_poly.type
_entity_poly.pdbx_seq_one_letter_code
_entity_poly.pdbx_strand_id
1 'polypeptide(L)'
;MFRFRRTLLVTAALAVLGVGQVFWGQQDDSSYWNKVYSTGQTIFVHHPTELLVNAIKGRRPGAALDIGMGQGRNSIFLAQQGWEVTGFDPSEEGVRQARERAAKLGLHLRALVVGEEDFDLGTAQWDLIVMTYVRRIRPEDAGRFARALRPNGIFVYENNNAGKQNELLKYFLAWRILHFEDVDTSSDWHPERTLRVERLVAEKPPAE
;
A
#
# COMPACT_ATOMS: atom_id res chain seq x y z
N MET A 1 78.28 34.65 3.24
CA MET A 1 77.19 35.21 2.46
C MET A 1 76.19 34.15 2.22
N PHE A 2 75.28 33.89 3.22
CA PHE A 2 74.28 32.78 3.21
C PHE A 2 72.90 33.34 2.86
N ARG A 3 72.33 32.87 1.76
CA ARG A 3 70.96 33.18 1.35
C ARG A 3 70.03 32.11 1.93
N PHE A 4 69.17 32.55 2.87
CA PHE A 4 68.05 31.75 3.32
C PHE A 4 66.92 31.76 2.27
N ARG A 5 66.61 30.60 1.73
CA ARG A 5 65.39 30.36 0.96
C ARG A 5 64.24 30.06 1.93
N ARG A 6 63.28 30.94 1.95
CA ARG A 6 62.00 30.71 2.64
C ARG A 6 61.15 29.76 1.78
N THR A 7 60.91 28.57 2.30
CA THR A 7 59.93 27.61 1.73
C THR A 7 58.56 27.97 2.26
N LEU A 8 57.66 28.41 1.39
CA LEU A 8 56.23 28.57 1.71
C LEU A 8 55.63 27.19 1.72
N LEU A 9 55.16 26.77 2.89
CA LEU A 9 54.25 25.64 3.05
C LEU A 9 52.83 26.11 2.73
N VAL A 10 52.33 25.68 1.58
CA VAL A 10 50.92 25.84 1.23
C VAL A 10 50.18 24.68 1.87
N THR A 11 49.51 24.92 2.98
CA THR A 11 48.57 23.98 3.58
C THR A 11 47.31 23.97 2.74
N ALA A 12 47.14 22.96 1.91
CA ALA A 12 45.85 22.71 1.24
C ALA A 12 44.85 22.17 2.29
N ALA A 13 43.92 23.01 2.65
CA ALA A 13 42.76 22.57 3.41
C ALA A 13 41.82 21.77 2.48
N LEU A 14 41.84 20.45 2.64
CA LEU A 14 40.83 19.57 2.06
C LEU A 14 39.51 19.82 2.78
N ALA A 15 38.65 20.60 2.16
CA ALA A 15 37.25 20.66 2.53
C ALA A 15 36.62 19.30 2.17
N VAL A 16 36.46 18.43 3.16
CA VAL A 16 35.63 17.25 3.05
C VAL A 16 34.19 17.73 2.98
N LEU A 17 33.68 17.89 1.76
CA LEU A 17 32.25 17.97 1.53
C LEU A 17 31.64 16.64 1.95
N GLY A 18 31.21 16.57 3.21
CA GLY A 18 30.36 15.51 3.70
C GLY A 18 29.06 15.54 2.91
N VAL A 19 29.00 14.72 1.86
CA VAL A 19 27.72 14.31 1.28
C VAL A 19 27.04 13.51 2.37
N GLY A 20 26.23 14.22 3.16
CA GLY A 20 25.30 13.60 4.07
C GLY A 20 24.40 12.70 3.24
N GLN A 21 24.75 11.42 3.18
CA GLN A 21 23.76 10.42 2.86
C GLN A 21 22.68 10.58 3.93
N VAL A 22 21.59 11.23 3.54
CA VAL A 22 20.36 11.15 4.30
C VAL A 22 20.00 9.67 4.27
N PHE A 23 20.46 8.94 5.29
CA PHE A 23 19.86 7.68 5.66
C PHE A 23 18.40 8.05 5.94
N TRP A 24 17.54 7.80 4.99
CA TRP A 24 16.15 7.53 5.26
C TRP A 24 16.16 6.25 6.09
N GLY A 25 16.48 6.38 7.39
CA GLY A 25 16.20 5.34 8.37
C GLY A 25 14.74 4.99 8.14
N GLN A 26 14.41 3.71 8.09
CA GLN A 26 13.05 3.24 8.20
C GLN A 26 12.47 3.92 9.44
N GLN A 27 11.85 5.07 9.22
CA GLN A 27 11.01 5.69 10.21
C GLN A 27 9.93 4.65 10.39
N ASP A 28 9.81 4.14 11.62
CA ASP A 28 8.79 3.16 11.96
C ASP A 28 7.47 3.64 11.33
N ASP A 29 7.03 2.99 10.26
CA ASP A 29 5.86 3.39 9.47
C ASP A 29 4.66 3.59 10.39
N SER A 30 4.62 2.85 11.50
CA SER A 30 3.56 2.92 12.50
C SER A 30 3.50 4.29 13.18
N SER A 31 4.64 4.87 13.58
CA SER A 31 4.69 6.16 14.27
C SER A 31 4.28 7.32 13.36
N TYR A 32 4.69 7.27 12.10
CA TYR A 32 4.29 8.25 11.09
C TYR A 32 2.77 8.21 10.85
N TRP A 33 2.22 7.02 10.60
CA TRP A 33 0.79 6.86 10.33
C TRP A 33 -0.08 7.12 11.55
N ASN A 34 0.37 6.78 12.76
CA ASN A 34 -0.30 7.16 14.00
C ASN A 34 -0.47 8.67 14.10
N LYS A 35 0.60 9.43 13.80
CA LYS A 35 0.53 10.90 13.80
C LYS A 35 -0.43 11.41 12.72
N VAL A 36 -0.36 10.86 11.52
CA VAL A 36 -1.24 11.21 10.40
C VAL A 36 -2.71 11.03 10.77
N TYR A 37 -3.07 9.87 11.32
CA TYR A 37 -4.47 9.59 11.71
C TYR A 37 -4.93 10.38 12.95
N SER A 38 -4.02 10.71 13.88
CA SER A 38 -4.37 11.48 15.10
C SER A 38 -4.66 12.95 14.81
N THR A 39 -4.02 13.55 13.81
CA THR A 39 -4.13 14.99 13.59
C THR A 39 -5.40 15.41 12.86
N GLY A 40 -6.13 14.49 12.27
CA GLY A 40 -7.31 14.77 11.44
C GLY A 40 -7.01 15.64 10.21
N GLN A 41 -5.72 15.91 9.94
CA GLN A 41 -5.29 16.75 8.82
C GLN A 41 -5.30 16.02 7.47
N THR A 42 -5.48 14.72 7.50
CA THR A 42 -5.59 13.93 6.28
C THR A 42 -7.02 13.98 5.79
N ILE A 43 -7.18 14.55 4.63
CA ILE A 43 -8.42 14.49 3.84
C ILE A 43 -8.50 13.07 3.25
N PHE A 44 -8.58 12.06 4.13
CA PHE A 44 -8.89 10.72 3.65
C PHE A 44 -10.36 10.70 3.27
N VAL A 45 -10.59 10.43 2.01
CA VAL A 45 -11.93 10.18 1.50
C VAL A 45 -12.50 8.99 2.28
N HIS A 46 -13.63 9.20 2.94
CA HIS A 46 -14.29 8.14 3.71
C HIS A 46 -15.01 7.10 2.83
N HIS A 47 -14.97 7.28 1.52
CA HIS A 47 -15.56 6.37 0.55
C HIS A 47 -14.59 5.26 0.15
N PRO A 48 -15.08 4.05 -0.12
CA PRO A 48 -14.25 3.00 -0.70
C PRO A 48 -13.70 3.44 -2.04
N THR A 49 -12.57 2.87 -2.45
CA THR A 49 -12.06 3.15 -3.81
C THR A 49 -13.06 2.67 -4.86
N GLU A 50 -13.29 3.47 -5.88
CA GLU A 50 -14.23 3.15 -6.96
C GLU A 50 -13.82 1.85 -7.67
N LEU A 51 -12.52 1.62 -7.82
CA LEU A 51 -11.98 0.39 -8.38
C LEU A 51 -12.49 -0.84 -7.61
N LEU A 52 -12.45 -0.83 -6.26
CA LEU A 52 -12.96 -1.92 -5.44
C LEU A 52 -14.46 -2.09 -5.59
N VAL A 53 -15.22 -0.99 -5.53
CA VAL A 53 -16.69 -1.01 -5.71
C VAL A 53 -17.05 -1.70 -7.02
N ASN A 54 -16.35 -1.37 -8.11
CA ASN A 54 -16.59 -1.96 -9.42
C ASN A 54 -16.11 -3.43 -9.49
N ALA A 55 -14.97 -3.76 -8.88
CA ALA A 55 -14.40 -5.10 -8.91
C ALA A 55 -15.29 -6.17 -8.24
N ILE A 56 -16.06 -5.79 -7.20
CA ILE A 56 -16.91 -6.75 -6.47
C ILE A 56 -18.35 -6.83 -6.99
N LYS A 57 -18.74 -5.99 -7.95
CA LYS A 57 -20.10 -6.03 -8.52
C LYS A 57 -20.43 -7.42 -9.08
N GLY A 58 -21.53 -8.00 -8.60
CA GLY A 58 -21.99 -9.32 -9.03
C GLY A 58 -21.16 -10.51 -8.48
N ARG A 59 -20.15 -10.25 -7.64
CA ARG A 59 -19.42 -11.32 -6.95
C ARG A 59 -20.13 -11.73 -5.67
N ARG A 60 -20.13 -13.03 -5.40
CA ARG A 60 -20.63 -13.58 -4.13
C ARG A 60 -19.63 -13.19 -3.02
N PRO A 61 -20.08 -12.58 -1.91
CA PRO A 61 -19.23 -12.33 -0.77
C PRO A 61 -18.59 -13.58 -0.21
N GLY A 62 -17.35 -13.47 0.22
CA GLY A 62 -16.53 -14.50 0.83
C GLY A 62 -15.54 -13.88 1.81
N ALA A 63 -14.36 -14.49 2.00
CA ALA A 63 -13.31 -13.96 2.85
C ALA A 63 -12.50 -12.89 2.11
N ALA A 64 -12.38 -11.70 2.70
CA ALA A 64 -11.64 -10.58 2.16
C ALA A 64 -10.49 -10.16 3.08
N LEU A 65 -9.34 -9.85 2.50
CA LEU A 65 -8.19 -9.27 3.18
C LEU A 65 -7.97 -7.85 2.66
N ASP A 66 -7.87 -6.87 3.58
CA ASP A 66 -7.53 -5.47 3.29
C ASP A 66 -6.15 -5.15 3.87
N ILE A 67 -5.15 -5.08 3.00
CA ILE A 67 -3.74 -4.82 3.35
C ILE A 67 -3.53 -3.32 3.48
N GLY A 68 -3.05 -2.86 4.65
CA GLY A 68 -2.88 -1.44 4.93
C GLY A 68 -4.21 -0.71 5.01
N MET A 69 -5.15 -1.27 5.76
CA MET A 69 -6.55 -0.80 5.79
C MET A 69 -6.74 0.61 6.36
N GLY A 70 -5.75 1.15 7.09
CA GLY A 70 -5.82 2.44 7.76
C GLY A 70 -7.07 2.58 8.64
N GLN A 71 -7.87 3.63 8.40
CA GLN A 71 -9.14 3.88 9.07
C GLN A 71 -10.29 2.98 8.56
N GLY A 72 -10.02 1.99 7.72
CA GLY A 72 -10.96 0.94 7.30
C GLY A 72 -12.01 1.34 6.26
N ARG A 73 -11.75 2.32 5.40
CA ARG A 73 -12.74 2.75 4.38
C ARG A 73 -13.19 1.60 3.47
N ASN A 74 -12.24 0.81 2.96
CA ASN A 74 -12.52 -0.35 2.12
C ASN A 74 -13.05 -1.53 2.94
N SER A 75 -12.44 -1.81 4.09
CA SER A 75 -12.86 -2.87 5.02
C SER A 75 -14.31 -2.71 5.47
N ILE A 76 -14.72 -1.50 5.86
CA ILE A 76 -16.09 -1.21 6.30
C ILE A 76 -17.07 -1.38 5.15
N PHE A 77 -16.73 -0.87 3.96
CA PHE A 77 -17.54 -1.07 2.77
C PHE A 77 -17.74 -2.56 2.45
N LEU A 78 -16.66 -3.34 2.43
CA LEU A 78 -16.73 -4.79 2.19
C LEU A 78 -17.62 -5.50 3.23
N ALA A 79 -17.47 -5.16 4.52
CA ALA A 79 -18.32 -5.71 5.58
C ALA A 79 -19.81 -5.36 5.37
N GLN A 80 -20.12 -4.14 4.92
CA GLN A 80 -21.49 -3.73 4.54
C GLN A 80 -22.04 -4.52 3.34
N GLN A 81 -21.16 -4.98 2.45
CA GLN A 81 -21.54 -5.85 1.31
C GLN A 81 -21.59 -7.33 1.69
N GLY A 82 -21.44 -7.68 2.98
CA GLY A 82 -21.55 -9.03 3.49
C GLY A 82 -20.27 -9.88 3.39
N TRP A 83 -19.11 -9.26 3.10
CA TRP A 83 -17.83 -9.94 3.12
C TRP A 83 -17.36 -10.21 4.56
N GLU A 84 -16.71 -11.35 4.78
CA GLU A 84 -15.99 -11.65 6.01
C GLU A 84 -14.60 -10.98 5.94
N VAL A 85 -14.44 -9.83 6.60
CA VAL A 85 -13.29 -8.97 6.39
C VAL A 85 -12.26 -9.11 7.50
N THR A 86 -11.03 -9.38 7.11
CA THR A 86 -9.83 -9.14 7.91
C THR A 86 -9.07 -7.98 7.29
N GLY A 87 -8.77 -6.96 8.09
CA GLY A 87 -7.91 -5.86 7.68
C GLY A 87 -6.76 -5.69 8.67
N PHE A 88 -5.62 -5.24 8.18
CA PHE A 88 -4.49 -4.91 9.05
C PHE A 88 -3.79 -3.63 8.62
N ASP A 89 -3.17 -2.97 9.59
CA ASP A 89 -2.38 -1.75 9.41
C ASP A 89 -1.34 -1.65 10.52
N PRO A 90 -0.14 -1.12 10.29
CA PRO A 90 0.85 -0.90 11.35
C PRO A 90 0.42 0.21 12.31
N SER A 91 -0.50 1.09 11.93
CA SER A 91 -0.99 2.18 12.78
C SER A 91 -2.05 1.70 13.77
N GLU A 92 -1.72 1.75 15.06
CA GLU A 92 -2.68 1.50 16.14
C GLU A 92 -3.86 2.48 16.08
N GLU A 93 -3.59 3.75 15.79
CA GLU A 93 -4.63 4.79 15.71
C GLU A 93 -5.58 4.56 14.53
N GLY A 94 -5.05 4.20 13.35
CA GLY A 94 -5.87 3.83 12.20
C GLY A 94 -6.78 2.66 12.50
N VAL A 95 -6.23 1.58 13.06
CA VAL A 95 -6.98 0.38 13.43
C VAL A 95 -8.03 0.67 14.52
N ARG A 96 -7.70 1.49 15.52
CA ARG A 96 -8.65 1.91 16.56
C ARG A 96 -9.86 2.61 15.95
N GLN A 97 -9.62 3.58 15.07
CA GLN A 97 -10.69 4.32 14.38
C GLN A 97 -11.54 3.41 13.49
N ALA A 98 -10.91 2.47 12.77
CA ALA A 98 -11.63 1.49 11.96
C ALA A 98 -12.55 0.61 12.80
N ARG A 99 -12.08 0.10 13.95
CA ARG A 99 -12.87 -0.69 14.90
C ARG A 99 -14.06 0.10 15.44
N GLU A 100 -13.84 1.35 15.85
CA GLU A 100 -14.91 2.21 16.38
C GLU A 100 -15.99 2.50 15.33
N ARG A 101 -15.57 2.77 14.08
CA ARG A 101 -16.52 3.01 12.99
C ARG A 101 -17.30 1.74 12.65
N ALA A 102 -16.67 0.59 12.57
CA ALA A 102 -17.34 -0.69 12.35
C ALA A 102 -18.33 -1.01 13.45
N ALA A 103 -17.94 -0.83 14.73
CA ALA A 103 -18.82 -1.05 15.87
C ALA A 103 -20.05 -0.13 15.87
N LYS A 104 -19.89 1.17 15.56
CA LYS A 104 -21.03 2.12 15.42
C LYS A 104 -22.02 1.71 14.32
N LEU A 105 -21.57 0.97 13.32
CA LEU A 105 -22.39 0.46 12.21
C LEU A 105 -22.92 -0.96 12.46
N GLY A 106 -22.59 -1.57 13.61
CA GLY A 106 -22.97 -2.96 13.91
C GLY A 106 -22.29 -4.00 13.01
N LEU A 107 -21.11 -3.67 12.46
CA LEU A 107 -20.38 -4.52 11.51
C LEU A 107 -19.33 -5.37 12.21
N HIS A 108 -19.17 -6.61 11.76
CA HIS A 108 -18.04 -7.43 12.12
C HIS A 108 -16.84 -7.11 11.24
N LEU A 109 -15.72 -6.71 11.87
CA LEU A 109 -14.45 -6.44 11.22
C LEU A 109 -13.31 -6.99 12.09
N ARG A 110 -12.55 -7.94 11.55
CA ARG A 110 -11.31 -8.38 12.18
C ARG A 110 -10.19 -7.41 11.80
N ALA A 111 -9.96 -6.40 12.63
CA ALA A 111 -8.93 -5.39 12.41
C ALA A 111 -7.72 -5.64 13.32
N LEU A 112 -6.50 -5.70 12.73
CA LEU A 112 -5.27 -6.09 13.41
C LEU A 112 -4.22 -4.98 13.30
N VAL A 113 -3.49 -4.74 14.40
CA VAL A 113 -2.31 -3.86 14.39
C VAL A 113 -1.11 -4.75 14.10
N VAL A 114 -0.67 -4.76 12.85
CA VAL A 114 0.48 -5.54 12.40
C VAL A 114 1.03 -4.97 11.10
N GLY A 115 2.35 -5.02 10.92
CA GLY A 115 3.02 -4.66 9.67
C GLY A 115 2.82 -5.69 8.58
N GLU A 116 2.96 -5.27 7.32
CA GLU A 116 2.79 -6.18 6.17
C GLU A 116 3.79 -7.34 6.17
N GLU A 117 5.01 -7.09 6.63
CA GLU A 117 6.08 -8.09 6.65
C GLU A 117 5.84 -9.18 7.73
N ASP A 118 5.07 -8.85 8.77
CA ASP A 118 4.78 -9.73 9.90
C ASP A 118 3.45 -10.48 9.75
N PHE A 119 2.62 -10.10 8.76
CA PHE A 119 1.33 -10.74 8.53
C PHE A 119 1.45 -11.95 7.61
N ASP A 120 1.10 -13.15 8.12
CA ASP A 120 1.00 -14.34 7.28
C ASP A 120 -0.28 -14.32 6.44
N LEU A 121 -0.12 -14.20 5.13
CA LEU A 121 -1.24 -14.24 4.19
C LEU A 121 -1.93 -15.61 4.12
N GLY A 122 -1.26 -16.68 4.57
CA GLY A 122 -1.75 -18.04 4.51
C GLY A 122 -1.77 -18.63 3.10
N THR A 123 -2.52 -19.73 2.95
CA THR A 123 -2.69 -20.43 1.67
C THR A 123 -4.15 -20.68 1.40
N ALA A 124 -4.65 -20.27 0.23
CA ALA A 124 -6.03 -20.42 -0.21
C ALA A 124 -7.07 -19.99 0.86
N GLN A 125 -6.83 -18.84 1.49
CA GLN A 125 -7.69 -18.31 2.54
C GLN A 125 -8.66 -17.25 2.05
N TRP A 126 -8.30 -16.50 0.98
CA TRP A 126 -9.00 -15.30 0.59
C TRP A 126 -9.70 -15.45 -0.76
N ASP A 127 -10.89 -14.92 -0.87
CA ASP A 127 -11.61 -14.76 -2.13
C ASP A 127 -11.30 -13.39 -2.77
N LEU A 128 -10.86 -12.44 -1.93
CA LEU A 128 -10.48 -11.08 -2.31
C LEU A 128 -9.28 -10.62 -1.49
N ILE A 129 -8.26 -10.08 -2.15
CA ILE A 129 -7.20 -9.30 -1.51
C ILE A 129 -7.25 -7.88 -2.07
N VAL A 130 -7.28 -6.88 -1.18
CA VAL A 130 -7.25 -5.46 -1.51
C VAL A 130 -5.97 -4.85 -0.98
N MET A 131 -5.30 -4.04 -1.79
CA MET A 131 -4.12 -3.27 -1.39
C MET A 131 -4.16 -1.92 -2.10
N THR A 132 -4.54 -0.86 -1.38
CA THR A 132 -4.68 0.47 -1.95
C THR A 132 -3.83 1.49 -1.21
N TYR A 133 -2.95 2.18 -1.94
CA TYR A 133 -2.08 3.25 -1.41
C TYR A 133 -1.13 2.82 -0.27
N VAL A 134 -0.72 1.56 -0.26
CA VAL A 134 0.23 1.02 0.73
C VAL A 134 1.66 1.21 0.24
N ARG A 135 2.00 0.52 -0.84
CA ARG A 135 3.31 0.58 -1.50
C ARG A 135 3.23 0.07 -2.93
N ARG A 136 4.30 0.22 -3.67
CA ARG A 136 4.43 -0.40 -4.99
C ARG A 136 4.50 -1.93 -4.88
N ILE A 137 3.93 -2.60 -5.86
CA ILE A 137 4.02 -4.07 -6.00
C ILE A 137 5.48 -4.45 -6.30
N ARG A 138 5.94 -5.50 -5.64
CA ARG A 138 7.24 -6.14 -5.82
C ARG A 138 7.11 -7.37 -6.72
N PRO A 139 8.20 -7.82 -7.38
CA PRO A 139 8.14 -9.01 -8.25
C PRO A 139 7.58 -10.28 -7.59
N GLU A 140 7.88 -10.48 -6.31
CA GLU A 140 7.44 -11.64 -5.52
C GLU A 140 5.98 -11.61 -5.08
N ASP A 141 5.34 -10.43 -5.08
CA ASP A 141 3.99 -10.24 -4.53
C ASP A 141 2.94 -11.04 -5.31
N ALA A 142 3.04 -11.09 -6.63
CA ALA A 142 2.09 -11.85 -7.46
C ALA A 142 2.05 -13.34 -7.04
N GLY A 143 3.21 -13.95 -6.77
CA GLY A 143 3.30 -15.32 -6.27
C GLY A 143 2.75 -15.48 -4.85
N ARG A 144 3.02 -14.51 -3.96
CA ARG A 144 2.48 -14.48 -2.59
C ARG A 144 0.95 -14.40 -2.59
N PHE A 145 0.39 -13.50 -3.38
CA PHE A 145 -1.06 -13.33 -3.49
C PHE A 145 -1.73 -14.51 -4.19
N ALA A 146 -1.10 -15.09 -5.24
CA ALA A 146 -1.61 -16.29 -5.88
C ALA A 146 -1.73 -17.48 -4.90
N ARG A 147 -0.74 -17.64 -4.00
CA ARG A 147 -0.79 -18.68 -2.96
C ARG A 147 -1.90 -18.41 -1.95
N ALA A 148 -2.07 -17.17 -1.53
CA ALA A 148 -3.02 -16.76 -0.50
C ALA A 148 -4.49 -16.79 -0.97
N LEU A 149 -4.73 -16.52 -2.26
CA LEU A 149 -6.06 -16.51 -2.85
C LEU A 149 -6.59 -17.94 -3.09
N ARG A 150 -7.89 -18.12 -2.91
CA ARG A 150 -8.65 -19.27 -3.36
C ARG A 150 -8.74 -19.31 -4.90
N PRO A 151 -9.10 -20.44 -5.51
CA PRO A 151 -9.43 -20.47 -6.94
C PRO A 151 -10.50 -19.43 -7.30
N ASN A 152 -10.32 -18.71 -8.41
CA ASN A 152 -11.15 -17.57 -8.84
C ASN A 152 -11.13 -16.35 -7.92
N GLY A 153 -10.28 -16.35 -6.91
CA GLY A 153 -10.05 -15.17 -6.06
C GLY A 153 -9.39 -14.05 -6.85
N ILE A 154 -9.66 -12.80 -6.44
CA ILE A 154 -9.14 -11.62 -7.12
C ILE A 154 -8.25 -10.78 -6.22
N PHE A 155 -7.28 -10.13 -6.85
CA PHE A 155 -6.46 -9.07 -6.27
C PHE A 155 -6.89 -7.72 -6.85
N VAL A 156 -7.10 -6.75 -5.96
CA VAL A 156 -7.45 -5.36 -6.30
C VAL A 156 -6.36 -4.44 -5.77
N TYR A 157 -5.77 -3.68 -6.66
CA TYR A 157 -4.66 -2.77 -6.34
C TYR A 157 -4.87 -1.40 -6.96
N GLU A 158 -4.60 -0.36 -6.16
CA GLU A 158 -4.52 1.03 -6.62
C GLU A 158 -3.40 1.76 -5.90
N ASN A 159 -2.56 2.49 -6.64
CA ASN A 159 -1.49 3.30 -6.06
C ASN A 159 -1.15 4.50 -6.95
N ASN A 160 -0.79 5.61 -6.32
CA ASN A 160 -0.33 6.83 -6.99
C ASN A 160 1.20 6.97 -7.06
N ASN A 161 1.94 5.95 -6.67
CA ASN A 161 3.40 5.86 -6.78
C ASN A 161 3.77 4.86 -7.88
N ALA A 162 3.34 5.15 -9.11
CA ALA A 162 3.56 4.31 -10.27
C ALA A 162 5.05 4.10 -10.57
N GLY A 163 5.39 2.88 -10.98
CA GLY A 163 6.70 2.50 -11.43
C GLY A 163 7.04 2.97 -12.85
N LYS A 164 7.82 2.17 -13.56
CA LYS A 164 7.99 2.35 -15.01
C LYS A 164 6.66 2.00 -15.70
N GLN A 165 6.44 2.62 -16.84
CA GLN A 165 5.24 2.37 -17.65
C GLN A 165 4.98 0.87 -17.86
N ASN A 166 3.78 0.41 -17.53
CA ASN A 166 3.35 -0.99 -17.60
C ASN A 166 4.23 -1.99 -16.81
N GLU A 167 5.05 -1.52 -15.86
CA GLU A 167 5.90 -2.41 -15.07
C GLU A 167 5.08 -3.37 -14.22
N LEU A 168 3.99 -2.89 -13.64
CA LEU A 168 3.06 -3.68 -12.83
C LEU A 168 2.54 -4.92 -13.58
N LEU A 169 2.16 -4.78 -14.85
CA LEU A 169 1.66 -5.90 -15.65
C LEU A 169 2.64 -7.06 -15.79
N LYS A 170 3.95 -6.79 -15.77
CA LYS A 170 4.98 -7.85 -15.91
C LYS A 170 4.92 -8.88 -14.79
N TYR A 171 4.49 -8.46 -13.60
CA TYR A 171 4.39 -9.35 -12.45
C TYR A 171 3.14 -10.24 -12.49
N PHE A 172 2.13 -9.83 -13.27
CA PHE A 172 0.84 -10.50 -13.36
C PHE A 172 0.54 -11.16 -14.72
N LEU A 173 1.56 -11.42 -15.54
CA LEU A 173 1.37 -11.99 -16.89
C LEU A 173 0.66 -13.36 -16.91
N ALA A 174 0.81 -14.15 -15.83
CA ALA A 174 0.12 -15.43 -15.69
C ALA A 174 -1.33 -15.30 -15.17
N TRP A 175 -1.74 -14.09 -14.74
CA TRP A 175 -3.06 -13.84 -14.19
C TRP A 175 -4.05 -13.43 -15.28
N ARG A 176 -5.33 -13.68 -15.05
CA ARG A 176 -6.38 -13.10 -15.89
C ARG A 176 -6.59 -11.65 -15.47
N ILE A 177 -6.15 -10.71 -16.30
CA ILE A 177 -6.34 -9.29 -16.06
C ILE A 177 -7.78 -8.92 -16.36
N LEU A 178 -8.52 -8.47 -15.35
CA LEU A 178 -9.91 -8.04 -15.47
C LEU A 178 -10.01 -6.53 -15.70
N HIS A 179 -9.06 -5.77 -15.14
CA HIS A 179 -8.94 -4.32 -15.32
C HIS A 179 -7.49 -3.90 -15.14
N PHE A 180 -7.01 -2.99 -15.96
CA PHE A 180 -5.71 -2.35 -15.77
C PHE A 180 -5.76 -0.92 -16.31
N GLU A 181 -5.26 0.01 -15.52
CA GLU A 181 -5.01 1.40 -15.89
C GLU A 181 -3.62 1.82 -15.39
N ASP A 182 -2.93 2.60 -16.24
CA ASP A 182 -1.69 3.30 -15.91
C ASP A 182 -1.83 4.68 -16.54
N VAL A 183 -2.43 5.62 -15.79
CA VAL A 183 -2.97 6.88 -16.31
C VAL A 183 -2.61 8.05 -15.40
N ASP A 184 -2.53 9.22 -16.00
CA ASP A 184 -2.44 10.49 -15.28
C ASP A 184 -3.86 10.95 -14.90
N THR A 185 -4.18 10.89 -13.61
CA THR A 185 -5.51 11.26 -13.10
C THR A 185 -5.41 11.73 -11.65
N SER A 186 -6.51 12.21 -11.10
CA SER A 186 -6.60 12.43 -9.65
C SER A 186 -6.67 11.10 -8.92
N SER A 187 -6.14 11.07 -7.71
CA SER A 187 -6.25 9.93 -6.81
C SER A 187 -7.15 10.27 -5.62
N ASP A 188 -7.66 9.28 -4.92
CA ASP A 188 -8.44 9.48 -3.70
C ASP A 188 -7.65 10.23 -2.60
N TRP A 189 -6.32 10.18 -2.68
CA TRP A 189 -5.42 10.85 -1.73
C TRP A 189 -5.10 12.30 -2.12
N HIS A 190 -5.19 12.60 -3.41
CA HIS A 190 -4.87 13.90 -3.98
C HIS A 190 -5.89 14.25 -5.06
N PRO A 191 -7.14 14.53 -4.67
CA PRO A 191 -8.19 14.83 -5.64
C PRO A 191 -7.93 16.14 -6.39
N GLU A 192 -7.08 17.02 -5.83
CA GLU A 192 -6.69 18.30 -6.40
C GLU A 192 -5.49 18.22 -7.35
N ARG A 193 -4.86 17.06 -7.48
CA ARG A 193 -3.65 16.86 -8.29
C ARG A 193 -3.83 15.76 -9.31
N THR A 194 -3.29 15.99 -10.50
CA THR A 194 -3.08 14.93 -11.47
C THR A 194 -1.78 14.20 -11.11
N LEU A 195 -1.88 12.93 -10.83
CA LEU A 195 -0.79 12.02 -10.51
C LEU A 195 -0.88 10.81 -11.43
N ARG A 196 0.23 10.14 -11.64
CA ARG A 196 0.21 8.86 -12.32
C ARG A 196 -0.30 7.79 -11.36
N VAL A 197 -1.42 7.17 -11.71
CA VAL A 197 -2.10 6.14 -10.91
C VAL A 197 -2.07 4.83 -11.67
N GLU A 198 -1.66 3.77 -10.99
CA GLU A 198 -1.80 2.39 -11.44
C GLU A 198 -2.98 1.73 -10.75
N ARG A 199 -3.86 1.11 -11.53
CA ARG A 199 -5.01 0.32 -11.08
C ARG A 199 -4.97 -1.06 -11.69
N LEU A 200 -5.16 -2.09 -10.87
CA LEU A 200 -5.20 -3.47 -11.32
C LEU A 200 -6.31 -4.24 -10.61
N VAL A 201 -7.10 -4.97 -11.40
CA VAL A 201 -7.93 -6.07 -10.91
C VAL A 201 -7.51 -7.31 -11.68
N ALA A 202 -6.98 -8.30 -10.96
CA ALA A 202 -6.48 -9.52 -11.55
C ALA A 202 -7.05 -10.75 -10.82
N GLU A 203 -7.48 -11.74 -11.57
CA GLU A 203 -7.97 -13.01 -11.04
C GLU A 203 -6.84 -14.02 -11.00
N LYS A 204 -6.75 -14.74 -9.88
CA LYS A 204 -5.74 -15.78 -9.66
C LYS A 204 -5.67 -16.74 -10.85
N PRO A 205 -4.45 -17.09 -11.32
CA PRO A 205 -4.30 -18.12 -12.34
C PRO A 205 -4.93 -19.44 -11.88
N PRO A 206 -5.45 -20.26 -12.79
CA PRO A 206 -5.93 -21.60 -12.46
C PRO A 206 -4.82 -22.40 -11.80
N ALA A 207 -5.19 -23.37 -10.96
CA ALA A 207 -4.21 -24.37 -10.50
C ALA A 207 -3.74 -25.21 -11.70
N GLU A 208 -2.42 -25.38 -11.80
CA GLU A 208 -1.82 -26.31 -12.78
C GLU A 208 -2.20 -27.76 -12.47
#